data_c18a3eacbee226eb510bd2ae434a0958
#
_entry.id   c18a3eacbee226eb510bd2ae434a0958
#
_cell.length_a   1.000
_cell.length_b   1.000
_cell.length_c   1.000
_cell.angle_alpha   90.00
_cell.angle_beta   90.00
_cell.angle_gamma   90.00
#
_symmetry.space_group_name_H-M   'P 1'
#
loop_
_entity.id
_entity.type
_entity.pdbx_description
1 polymer ?
#
loop_
_entity_poly.entity_id
_entity_poly.type
_entity_poly.pdbx_seq_one_letter_code
_entity_poly.pdbx_strand_id
1 'polypeptide(L)' 'MKTFSALIAIALFTSVVGIGLVSLGVEQHHTDPIWAIGTSIVFLITLLIDVWMFFAIAGEEAYQWEK' A
#
# COMPACT_ATOMS: atom_id res chain seq x y z
N MET A 1 -14.72 2.53 -15.42
CA MET A 1 -13.31 2.52 -15.23
C MET A 1 -12.83 2.89 -13.84
N LYS A 2 -13.75 2.78 -12.89
CA LYS A 2 -13.37 3.05 -11.50
C LYS A 2 -12.33 2.07 -10.99
N THR A 3 -12.45 0.82 -11.42
CA THR A 3 -11.49 -0.19 -11.00
C THR A 3 -10.08 0.17 -11.47
N PHE A 4 -9.96 0.65 -12.70
CA PHE A 4 -8.67 1.03 -13.23
C PHE A 4 -8.11 2.21 -12.45
N SER A 5 -8.96 3.21 -12.14
CA SER A 5 -8.53 4.34 -11.34
C SER A 5 -8.10 3.90 -9.94
N ALA A 6 -8.83 2.95 -9.35
CA ALA A 6 -8.49 2.44 -8.04
C ALA A 6 -7.11 1.78 -8.07
N LEU A 7 -6.83 1.00 -9.09
CA LEU A 7 -5.53 0.33 -9.20
C LEU A 7 -4.39 1.33 -9.34
N ILE A 8 -4.61 2.39 -10.13
CA ILE A 8 -3.60 3.43 -10.28
C ILE A 8 -3.35 4.14 -8.96
N ALA A 9 -4.43 4.49 -8.25
CA ALA A 9 -4.29 5.18 -6.97
C ALA A 9 -3.54 4.32 -5.96
N ILE A 10 -3.86 3.02 -5.90
CA ILE A 10 -3.20 2.10 -5.01
C ILE A 10 -1.72 1.98 -5.37
N ALA A 11 -1.42 1.87 -6.66
CA ALA A 11 -0.04 1.75 -7.10
C ALA A 11 0.76 2.98 -6.71
N LEU A 12 0.20 4.17 -6.90
CA LEU A 12 0.88 5.41 -6.53
C LEU A 12 1.10 5.50 -5.04
N PHE A 13 0.07 5.19 -4.26
CA PHE A 13 0.16 5.25 -2.80
C PHE A 13 1.22 4.27 -2.29
N THR A 14 1.16 3.03 -2.76
CA THR A 14 2.11 2.01 -2.33
C THR A 14 3.52 2.37 -2.75
N SER A 15 3.70 2.93 -3.94
CA SER A 15 5.01 3.34 -4.41
C SER A 15 5.61 4.43 -3.52
N VAL A 16 4.79 5.42 -3.15
CA VAL A 16 5.26 6.50 -2.28
C VAL A 16 5.68 5.96 -0.93
N VAL A 17 4.87 5.07 -0.35
CA VAL A 17 5.19 4.47 0.93
C VAL A 17 6.48 3.64 0.81
N GLY A 18 6.60 2.86 -0.25
CA GLY A 18 7.77 2.03 -0.47
C GLY A 18 9.05 2.85 -0.60
N ILE A 19 8.99 3.91 -1.39
CA ILE A 19 10.14 4.79 -1.57
C ILE A 19 10.51 5.44 -0.24
N GLY A 20 9.51 5.88 0.53
CA GLY A 20 9.77 6.48 1.83
C GLY A 20 10.45 5.52 2.78
N LEU A 21 9.97 4.27 2.83
CA LEU A 21 10.57 3.27 3.71
C LEU A 21 12.00 2.93 3.29
N VAL A 22 12.24 2.81 1.99
CA VAL A 22 13.58 2.50 1.49
C VAL A 22 14.52 3.66 1.81
N SER A 23 14.08 4.89 1.64
CA SER A 23 14.91 6.05 1.93
C SER A 23 15.31 6.09 3.39
N LEU A 24 14.35 5.88 4.30
CA LEU A 24 14.66 5.82 5.72
C LEU A 24 15.60 4.65 6.01
N GLY A 25 15.37 3.56 5.32
CA GLY A 25 16.20 2.39 5.46
C GLY A 25 17.65 2.69 5.18
N VAL A 26 17.91 3.31 4.05
CA VAL A 26 19.28 3.61 3.64
C VAL A 26 19.95 4.55 4.63
N GLU A 27 19.20 5.51 5.17
CA GLU A 27 19.80 6.48 6.07
C GLU A 27 20.18 5.91 7.42
N GLN A 28 19.45 4.90 7.88
CA GLN A 28 19.65 4.45 9.25
C GLN A 28 20.43 3.16 9.39
N HIS A 29 20.84 2.59 8.30
CA HIS A 29 21.67 1.35 8.32
C HIS A 29 21.05 0.23 9.13
N HIS A 30 19.98 -0.32 8.61
CA HIS A 30 19.23 -1.16 9.44
C HIS A 30 19.66 -2.54 9.55
N THR A 31 20.23 -2.84 10.67
CA THR A 31 20.42 -4.19 11.16
C THR A 31 19.58 -4.41 12.41
N ASP A 32 18.78 -3.45 12.76
CA ASP A 32 18.05 -3.47 14.01
C ASP A 32 16.74 -4.25 13.86
N PRO A 33 16.49 -5.27 14.70
CA PRO A 33 15.21 -6.01 14.62
C PRO A 33 13.99 -5.15 14.85
N ILE A 34 14.13 -4.10 15.66
CA ILE A 34 13.02 -3.20 15.92
C ILE A 34 12.60 -2.49 14.65
N TRP A 35 13.56 -2.12 13.81
CA TRP A 35 13.26 -1.51 12.52
C TRP A 35 12.49 -2.47 11.63
N ALA A 36 12.92 -3.74 11.57
CA ALA A 36 12.25 -4.72 10.74
C ALA A 36 10.80 -4.91 11.16
N ILE A 37 10.56 -4.96 12.47
CA ILE A 37 9.21 -5.11 12.99
C ILE A 37 8.37 -3.89 12.63
N GLY A 38 8.90 -2.70 12.86
CA GLY A 38 8.20 -1.46 12.55
C GLY A 38 7.86 -1.34 11.08
N THR A 39 8.81 -1.67 10.21
CA THR A 39 8.59 -1.62 8.77
C THR A 39 7.51 -2.61 8.34
N SER A 40 7.51 -3.80 8.93
CA SER A 40 6.50 -4.80 8.63
C SER A 40 5.12 -4.32 9.01
N ILE A 41 4.99 -3.69 10.17
CA ILE A 41 3.71 -3.17 10.64
C ILE A 41 3.21 -2.09 9.69
N VAL A 42 4.09 -1.17 9.29
CA VAL A 42 3.72 -0.10 8.36
C VAL A 42 3.25 -0.70 7.04
N PHE A 43 3.95 -1.72 6.57
CA PHE A 43 3.59 -2.35 5.30
C PHE A 43 2.24 -3.04 5.39
N LEU A 44 1.96 -3.71 6.51
CA LEU A 44 0.66 -4.34 6.70
C LEU A 44 -0.46 -3.32 6.72
N ILE A 45 -0.26 -2.20 7.42
CA ILE A 45 -1.24 -1.14 7.47
C ILE A 45 -1.47 -0.59 6.06
N THR A 46 -0.40 -0.43 5.29
CA THR A 46 -0.50 0.04 3.91
C THR A 46 -1.36 -0.90 3.07
N LEU A 47 -1.16 -2.21 3.23
CA LEU A 47 -1.96 -3.18 2.49
C LEU A 47 -3.43 -3.10 2.86
N LEU A 48 -3.73 -2.92 4.15
CA LEU A 48 -5.12 -2.76 4.59
C LEU A 48 -5.74 -1.52 4.00
N ILE A 49 -5.00 -0.42 3.96
CA ILE A 49 -5.47 0.82 3.37
C ILE A 49 -5.69 0.64 1.87
N ASP A 50 -4.80 -0.11 1.21
CA ASP A 50 -4.94 -0.38 -0.23
C ASP A 50 -6.25 -1.11 -0.52
N VAL A 51 -6.57 -2.11 0.28
CA VAL A 51 -7.83 -2.85 0.11
C VAL A 51 -9.01 -1.92 0.32
N TRP A 52 -8.94 -1.10 1.37
CA TRP A 52 -10.01 -0.16 1.66
C TRP A 52 -10.17 0.83 0.51
N MET A 53 -9.07 1.35 -0.03
CA MET A 53 -9.11 2.29 -1.13
C MET A 53 -9.72 1.65 -2.38
N PHE A 54 -9.40 0.39 -2.62
CA PHE A 54 -9.95 -0.30 -3.77
C PHE A 54 -11.49 -0.32 -3.70
N PHE A 55 -12.02 -0.71 -2.55
CA PHE A 55 -13.46 -0.76 -2.41
C PHE A 55 -14.09 0.62 -2.37
N ALA A 56 -13.38 1.61 -1.83
CA ALA A 56 -13.90 2.97 -1.77
C ALA A 56 -13.97 3.60 -3.15
N ILE A 57 -12.99 3.34 -3.99
CA ILE A 57 -12.91 3.96 -5.31
C ILE A 57 -13.70 3.14 -6.34
N ALA A 58 -13.46 1.84 -6.37
CA ALA A 58 -14.12 0.98 -7.35
C ALA A 58 -15.60 0.77 -7.02
N GLY A 59 -15.92 0.76 -5.75
CA GLY A 59 -17.31 0.62 -5.32
C GLY A 59 -17.96 -0.62 -5.92
N GLU A 60 -19.08 -0.42 -6.60
CA GLU A 60 -19.85 -1.52 -7.14
C GLU A 60 -19.13 -2.28 -8.24
N GLU A 61 -18.20 -1.64 -8.92
CA GLU A 61 -17.48 -2.33 -9.99
C GLU A 61 -16.66 -3.49 -9.46
N ALA A 62 -16.18 -3.39 -8.23
CA ALA A 62 -15.39 -4.46 -7.64
C ALA A 62 -16.21 -5.74 -7.52
N TYR A 63 -17.50 -5.59 -7.25
CA TYR A 63 -18.37 -6.75 -7.08
C TYR A 63 -18.83 -7.32 -8.41
N GLN A 64 -18.80 -6.53 -9.45
CA GLN A 64 -19.25 -6.97 -10.77
C GLN A 64 -18.27 -7.88 -11.46
N TRP A 65 -17.06 -7.94 -10.96
CA TRP A 65 -16.06 -8.81 -11.54
C TRP A 65 -16.40 -10.27 -11.46
N GLU A 66 -17.24 -10.65 -10.53
CA GLU A 66 -17.55 -12.04 -10.34
C GLU A 66 -18.58 -12.57 -11.32
N LYS A 67 -19.02 -11.75 -12.19
CA LYS A 67 -19.92 -12.22 -13.23
C LYS A 67 -19.14 -12.75 -14.43
#